data_a944b84da351bd4a1e0d4fe7790d5892
#
_entry.id   a944b84da351bd4a1e0d4fe7790d5892
#
_cell.length_a   1.000
_cell.length_b   1.000
_cell.length_c   1.000
_cell.angle_alpha   90.00
_cell.angle_beta   90.00
_cell.angle_gamma   90.00
#
_symmetry.space_group_name_H-M   'P 1'
#
loop_
_entity.id
_entity.type
_entity.pdbx_description
1 polymer ?
#
loop_
_entity_poly.entity_id
_entity_poly.type
_entity_poly.pdbx_seq_one_letter_code
_entity_poly.pdbx_strand_id
1 'polypeptide(L)'
;MASLILFPAKSVTGTRSETSPPGLLFSGGVGRRRSLVQVGFRNQRLFTVRSALDSLETNVSDISVNAPKGLFPPEPEHYRGPKLKVAIIGAGLAGMSTAVELLDQGHEVDIYDSRSFIGGKVGSFVDRRGNHIEMGLHVFFGCYNNLFRLMKKVGADKNLLVKDHTHTFVNKGGEIGELDFRFPIGAPLHGISAFLSTNQLKTYDIARNAMALALSPVVKALVDPDGALRDIRKLDSISFSDWFLSKGGTRMSIQRMWDPVAYALGFIDCDNISARCMLTIFSLFATKTEASLLRMLKGSPDVYLSGPIRKYIEDKGGRFHLRWGCRQIIYDRSPDGEIHVTGLALSKATDKKVVTADAYVAACDVPGIKRLLPSQWRESKFFDNIYELVGVPVVTVQLRYNGWVTELQDLEQSRQLQQAAGLDNLLYTPDADFSCFADLALTSPEDYYIEGQGSLLQCVLTPGDPYMPLTNDIIIERVSKQVLTLFPSSQGLEVTWSSVVKIAQSLYREGPGKDPFRPDQRTPVKNFFLAGSYTKQDYIDSMEGATLSGRQASAYVCGAGEELVALRKTLAAVESQDGTKSQNVIDELSLV
;
A
#
# COMPACT_ATOMS: atom_id res chain seq x y z
N MET A 1 42.18 -5.50 5.74
CA MET A 1 43.18 -4.44 5.51
C MET A 1 42.55 -3.44 4.55
N ALA A 2 42.10 -2.35 5.04
CA ALA A 2 41.64 -1.22 4.24
C ALA A 2 42.15 0.05 4.94
N SER A 3 43.03 0.77 4.28
CA SER A 3 43.72 1.93 4.77
C SER A 3 42.81 3.13 4.83
N LEU A 4 42.63 3.74 6.00
CA LEU A 4 42.08 5.07 6.18
C LEU A 4 43.09 6.12 5.68
N ILE A 5 42.62 6.98 4.77
CA ILE A 5 43.35 8.20 4.41
C ILE A 5 42.75 9.36 5.21
N LEU A 6 43.52 9.86 6.19
CA LEU A 6 43.28 11.09 6.93
C LEU A 6 43.91 12.26 6.16
N PHE A 7 43.13 13.32 5.91
CA PHE A 7 43.70 14.62 5.51
C PHE A 7 43.68 15.60 6.68
N PRO A 8 44.77 16.39 6.86
CA PRO A 8 44.91 17.26 8.02
C PRO A 8 44.24 18.62 7.80
N ALA A 9 43.69 19.15 8.89
CA ALA A 9 43.15 20.50 8.98
C ALA A 9 44.31 21.53 9.00
N LYS A 10 44.16 22.59 8.17
CA LYS A 10 45.02 23.79 8.29
C LYS A 10 44.24 24.90 9.02
N SER A 11 44.80 25.33 10.12
CA SER A 11 44.42 26.54 10.84
C SER A 11 44.97 27.78 10.12
N VAL A 12 44.14 28.82 10.01
CA VAL A 12 44.63 30.18 9.70
C VAL A 12 44.02 31.15 10.71
N THR A 13 44.92 31.73 11.50
CA THR A 13 44.71 32.87 12.41
C THR A 13 44.90 34.17 11.66
N GLY A 14 44.17 35.22 12.00
CA GLY A 14 44.48 36.61 11.58
C GLY A 14 43.31 37.56 11.73
N THR A 15 43.21 38.16 12.82
CA THR A 15 43.40 39.54 13.30
C THR A 15 42.32 40.56 12.94
N ARG A 16 41.83 41.15 14.02
CA ARG A 16 40.94 42.34 14.13
C ARG A 16 41.46 43.58 13.43
N SER A 17 40.55 44.43 12.97
CA SER A 17 40.62 45.87 13.16
C SER A 17 39.23 46.50 13.18
N GLU A 18 38.99 47.27 14.23
CA GLU A 18 37.86 48.15 14.48
C GLU A 18 37.99 49.44 13.66
N THR A 19 36.89 50.01 13.25
CA THR A 19 36.62 51.46 13.30
C THR A 19 35.15 51.76 12.96
N SER A 20 34.49 52.44 13.89
CA SER A 20 33.29 53.31 13.65
C SER A 20 33.69 54.72 14.04
N PRO A 21 32.87 55.80 13.91
CA PRO A 21 31.64 56.09 13.20
C PRO A 21 31.76 57.44 12.40
N PRO A 22 30.85 58.36 12.11
CA PRO A 22 29.60 58.72 12.79
C PRO A 22 28.37 59.03 11.90
N GLY A 23 27.23 59.18 12.56
CA GLY A 23 25.90 59.36 12.03
C GLY A 23 25.55 60.72 11.45
N LEU A 24 24.33 60.76 10.92
CA LEU A 24 23.51 61.97 10.81
C LEU A 24 22.01 61.59 10.69
N LEU A 25 21.21 62.21 11.50
CA LEU A 25 19.76 62.25 11.55
C LEU A 25 19.17 62.88 10.25
N PHE A 26 18.05 62.43 9.78
CA PHE A 26 16.88 63.26 9.47
C PHE A 26 15.57 62.46 9.32
N SER A 27 14.52 63.11 9.74
CA SER A 27 13.13 62.75 9.94
C SER A 27 12.28 62.51 8.72
N GLY A 28 11.23 61.76 8.88
CA GLY A 28 9.90 62.06 8.35
C GLY A 28 9.42 61.26 7.14
N GLY A 29 8.29 60.62 7.27
CA GLY A 29 7.48 60.24 6.11
C GLY A 29 6.75 58.92 6.20
N VAL A 30 5.50 59.01 6.66
CA VAL A 30 4.44 57.98 6.61
C VAL A 30 4.27 57.44 5.17
N GLY A 31 4.18 56.12 5.02
CA GLY A 31 3.74 55.59 3.73
C GLY A 31 3.79 54.08 3.61
N ARG A 32 2.66 53.45 3.86
CA ARG A 32 2.32 52.07 3.48
C ARG A 32 3.08 51.51 2.29
N ARG A 33 3.78 50.40 2.48
CA ARG A 33 3.98 49.34 1.51
C ARG A 33 4.91 48.25 2.10
N ARG A 34 4.32 47.30 2.82
CA ARG A 34 4.94 46.00 3.11
C ARG A 34 3.87 44.93 2.93
N SER A 35 3.68 44.43 1.73
CA SER A 35 2.92 43.21 1.51
C SER A 35 3.11 42.55 0.12
N LEU A 36 4.23 42.79 -0.56
CA LEU A 36 4.38 42.28 -1.95
C LEU A 36 5.71 41.54 -2.24
N VAL A 37 6.59 41.33 -1.25
CA VAL A 37 7.88 40.68 -1.51
C VAL A 37 7.97 39.25 -1.00
N GLN A 38 7.08 38.82 -0.11
CA GLN A 38 7.11 37.44 0.43
C GLN A 38 6.38 36.39 -0.45
N VAL A 39 5.48 36.82 -1.35
CA VAL A 39 4.72 35.89 -2.21
C VAL A 39 5.55 35.37 -3.39
N GLY A 40 6.55 36.13 -3.86
CA GLY A 40 7.37 35.76 -5.00
C GLY A 40 8.37 34.63 -4.74
N PHE A 41 8.91 34.54 -3.52
CA PHE A 41 9.91 33.50 -3.20
C PHE A 41 9.30 32.13 -2.95
N ARG A 42 8.07 32.06 -2.44
CA ARG A 42 7.37 30.80 -2.21
C ARG A 42 6.94 30.16 -3.53
N ASN A 43 6.50 30.95 -4.49
CA ASN A 43 6.09 30.47 -5.82
C ASN A 43 7.27 30.00 -6.68
N GLN A 44 8.46 30.62 -6.58
CA GLN A 44 9.63 30.17 -7.33
C GLN A 44 10.20 28.84 -6.81
N ARG A 45 10.20 28.60 -5.48
CA ARG A 45 10.63 27.29 -4.94
C ARG A 45 9.62 26.19 -5.24
N LEU A 46 8.33 26.45 -5.15
CA LEU A 46 7.28 25.52 -5.57
C LEU A 46 7.34 25.23 -7.08
N PHE A 47 7.65 26.23 -7.90
CA PHE A 47 7.80 26.05 -9.36
C PHE A 47 9.05 25.22 -9.70
N THR A 48 10.17 25.43 -9.01
CA THR A 48 11.42 24.67 -9.25
C THR A 48 11.30 23.22 -8.77
N VAL A 49 10.66 22.98 -7.64
CA VAL A 49 10.38 21.62 -7.16
C VAL A 49 9.33 20.92 -8.02
N ARG A 50 8.26 21.60 -8.43
CA ARG A 50 7.29 21.05 -9.38
C ARG A 50 7.90 20.77 -10.75
N SER A 51 8.71 21.65 -11.31
CA SER A 51 9.34 21.38 -12.60
C SER A 51 10.38 20.25 -12.55
N ALA A 52 11.08 20.09 -11.44
CA ALA A 52 11.96 18.93 -11.22
C ALA A 52 11.17 17.63 -11.02
N LEU A 53 10.03 17.68 -10.31
CA LEU A 53 9.11 16.56 -10.15
C LEU A 53 8.34 16.25 -11.44
N ASP A 54 7.90 17.25 -12.19
CA ASP A 54 7.26 17.06 -13.51
C ASP A 54 8.24 16.44 -14.52
N SER A 55 9.54 16.74 -14.43
CA SER A 55 10.57 16.05 -15.23
C SER A 55 10.83 14.61 -14.77
N LEU A 56 10.59 14.29 -13.49
CA LEU A 56 10.62 12.92 -12.94
C LEU A 56 9.36 12.12 -13.30
N GLU A 57 8.20 12.78 -13.37
CA GLU A 57 6.93 12.15 -13.78
C GLU A 57 6.91 11.70 -15.25
N THR A 58 7.65 12.39 -16.13
CA THR A 58 7.75 12.01 -17.55
C THR A 58 8.62 10.78 -17.79
N ASN A 59 9.43 10.34 -16.81
CA ASN A 59 10.32 9.19 -16.91
C ASN A 59 9.82 7.93 -16.19
N VAL A 60 8.51 7.72 -16.12
CA VAL A 60 7.94 6.43 -15.67
C VAL A 60 8.43 5.26 -16.53
N SER A 61 8.84 5.50 -17.79
CA SER A 61 9.50 4.51 -18.63
C SER A 61 10.89 4.09 -18.12
N ASP A 62 11.65 4.98 -17.47
CA ASP A 62 12.98 4.67 -16.95
C ASP A 62 12.95 3.96 -15.59
N ILE A 63 11.85 4.08 -14.83
CA ILE A 63 11.68 3.37 -13.56
C ILE A 63 11.66 1.84 -13.78
N SER A 64 11.13 1.39 -14.91
CA SER A 64 10.99 -0.03 -15.24
C SER A 64 12.31 -0.68 -15.67
N VAL A 65 13.23 0.06 -16.29
CA VAL A 65 14.45 -0.49 -16.91
C VAL A 65 15.41 -1.09 -15.89
N ASN A 66 15.42 -0.61 -14.65
CA ASN A 66 16.31 -1.08 -13.57
C ASN A 66 15.56 -1.74 -12.39
N ALA A 67 14.25 -2.01 -12.52
CA ALA A 67 13.53 -2.74 -11.49
C ALA A 67 13.92 -4.23 -11.53
N PRO A 68 14.06 -4.90 -10.37
CA PRO A 68 14.27 -6.34 -10.33
C PRO A 68 13.16 -7.07 -11.09
N LYS A 69 13.52 -8.04 -11.93
CA LYS A 69 12.58 -8.75 -12.83
C LYS A 69 11.41 -9.41 -12.09
N GLY A 70 11.64 -9.91 -10.89
CA GLY A 70 10.59 -10.50 -10.05
C GLY A 70 9.59 -9.48 -9.51
N LEU A 71 9.98 -8.20 -9.39
CA LEU A 71 9.12 -7.12 -8.90
C LEU A 71 8.39 -6.38 -10.02
N PHE A 72 8.96 -6.35 -11.21
CA PHE A 72 8.34 -5.70 -12.36
C PHE A 72 8.53 -6.55 -13.61
N PRO A 73 7.60 -7.48 -13.89
CA PRO A 73 7.67 -8.31 -15.08
C PRO A 73 7.56 -7.45 -16.34
N PRO A 74 8.16 -7.87 -17.46
CA PRO A 74 8.06 -7.18 -18.74
C PRO A 74 6.61 -7.06 -19.20
N GLU A 75 6.35 -6.18 -20.16
CA GLU A 75 5.04 -6.11 -20.80
C GLU A 75 4.72 -7.46 -21.45
N PRO A 76 3.47 -7.95 -21.32
CA PRO A 76 3.08 -9.21 -21.94
C PRO A 76 3.12 -9.08 -23.45
N GLU A 77 3.61 -10.13 -24.13
CA GLU A 77 3.47 -10.23 -25.57
C GLU A 77 1.99 -10.33 -25.96
N HIS A 78 1.66 -9.86 -27.16
CA HIS A 78 0.30 -9.95 -27.65
C HIS A 78 -0.13 -11.41 -27.77
N TYR A 79 -1.21 -11.77 -27.07
CA TYR A 79 -1.76 -13.10 -27.07
C TYR A 79 -2.34 -13.47 -28.45
N ARG A 80 -1.95 -14.63 -28.96
CA ARG A 80 -2.38 -15.14 -30.28
C ARG A 80 -3.19 -16.43 -30.20
N GLY A 81 -3.43 -16.91 -28.98
CA GLY A 81 -4.22 -18.12 -28.73
C GLY A 81 -5.73 -17.87 -28.81
N PRO A 82 -6.51 -18.88 -28.47
CA PRO A 82 -7.97 -18.80 -28.52
C PRO A 82 -8.56 -17.86 -27.47
N LYS A 83 -9.62 -17.15 -27.83
CA LYS A 83 -10.36 -16.31 -26.91
C LYS A 83 -11.00 -17.13 -25.79
N LEU A 84 -10.74 -16.74 -24.54
CA LEU A 84 -11.25 -17.39 -23.33
C LEU A 84 -12.36 -16.57 -22.68
N LYS A 85 -13.29 -17.24 -22.03
CA LYS A 85 -14.20 -16.68 -21.04
C LYS A 85 -13.63 -16.92 -19.65
N VAL A 86 -13.40 -15.86 -18.89
CA VAL A 86 -12.77 -15.94 -17.56
C VAL A 86 -13.71 -15.40 -16.50
N ALA A 87 -13.94 -16.18 -15.44
CA ALA A 87 -14.70 -15.76 -14.25
C ALA A 87 -13.72 -15.43 -13.12
N ILE A 88 -13.80 -14.21 -12.60
CA ILE A 88 -12.95 -13.72 -11.50
C ILE A 88 -13.82 -13.55 -10.25
N ILE A 89 -13.37 -14.11 -9.12
CA ILE A 89 -14.00 -13.99 -7.81
C ILE A 89 -13.24 -12.96 -6.99
N GLY A 90 -13.82 -11.78 -6.81
CA GLY A 90 -13.25 -10.65 -6.06
C GLY A 90 -12.94 -9.44 -6.96
N ALA A 91 -13.54 -8.30 -6.63
CA ALA A 91 -13.35 -7.00 -7.30
C ALA A 91 -12.38 -6.10 -6.54
N GLY A 92 -11.36 -6.67 -5.88
CA GLY A 92 -10.21 -5.95 -5.31
C GLY A 92 -9.15 -5.65 -6.38
N LEU A 93 -8.05 -4.97 -6.00
CA LEU A 93 -6.98 -4.62 -6.95
C LEU A 93 -6.42 -5.83 -7.71
N ALA A 94 -6.25 -6.97 -7.05
CA ALA A 94 -5.77 -8.18 -7.71
C ALA A 94 -6.73 -8.65 -8.82
N GLY A 95 -8.03 -8.73 -8.52
CA GLY A 95 -9.03 -9.13 -9.50
C GLY A 95 -9.20 -8.13 -10.63
N MET A 96 -9.22 -6.84 -10.31
CA MET A 96 -9.31 -5.78 -11.33
C MET A 96 -8.05 -5.71 -12.19
N SER A 97 -6.84 -5.89 -11.61
CA SER A 97 -5.59 -5.98 -12.37
C SER A 97 -5.60 -7.18 -13.32
N THR A 98 -6.03 -8.35 -12.82
CA THR A 98 -6.20 -9.56 -13.68
C THR A 98 -7.15 -9.28 -14.83
N ALA A 99 -8.29 -8.64 -14.56
CA ALA A 99 -9.30 -8.32 -15.57
C ALA A 99 -8.76 -7.38 -16.65
N VAL A 100 -8.05 -6.31 -16.26
CA VAL A 100 -7.45 -5.36 -17.22
C VAL A 100 -6.47 -6.06 -18.14
N GLU A 101 -5.56 -6.88 -17.60
CA GLU A 101 -4.59 -7.59 -18.42
C GLU A 101 -5.26 -8.61 -19.38
N LEU A 102 -6.26 -9.35 -18.91
CA LEU A 102 -6.98 -10.33 -19.76
C LEU A 102 -7.79 -9.66 -20.86
N LEU A 103 -8.48 -8.55 -20.55
CA LEU A 103 -9.24 -7.79 -21.54
C LEU A 103 -8.33 -7.17 -22.60
N ASP A 104 -7.13 -6.70 -22.23
CA ASP A 104 -6.14 -6.20 -23.17
C ASP A 104 -5.61 -7.30 -24.12
N GLN A 105 -5.66 -8.56 -23.69
CA GLN A 105 -5.32 -9.73 -24.51
C GLN A 105 -6.53 -10.29 -25.28
N GLY A 106 -7.69 -9.62 -25.22
CA GLY A 106 -8.89 -9.96 -26.02
C GLY A 106 -9.81 -11.03 -25.41
N HIS A 107 -9.61 -11.40 -24.15
CA HIS A 107 -10.48 -12.36 -23.46
C HIS A 107 -11.80 -11.71 -22.99
N GLU A 108 -12.81 -12.55 -22.69
CA GLU A 108 -14.05 -12.12 -22.03
C GLU A 108 -13.92 -12.29 -20.51
N VAL A 109 -14.31 -11.26 -19.74
CA VAL A 109 -14.12 -11.27 -18.29
C VAL A 109 -15.41 -10.88 -17.57
N ASP A 110 -15.82 -11.75 -16.64
CA ASP A 110 -16.87 -11.50 -15.66
C ASP A 110 -16.27 -11.47 -14.25
N ILE A 111 -16.52 -10.40 -13.48
CA ILE A 111 -16.02 -10.22 -12.12
C ILE A 111 -17.19 -10.30 -11.14
N TYR A 112 -17.09 -11.18 -10.14
CA TYR A 112 -18.11 -11.40 -9.12
C TYR A 112 -17.59 -10.98 -7.76
N ASP A 113 -18.35 -10.14 -7.04
CA ASP A 113 -18.01 -9.74 -5.66
C ASP A 113 -19.26 -9.79 -4.78
N SER A 114 -19.07 -10.26 -3.55
CA SER A 114 -20.13 -10.32 -2.53
C SER A 114 -20.52 -8.94 -2.00
N ARG A 115 -19.63 -7.95 -2.10
CA ARG A 115 -19.85 -6.56 -1.65
C ARG A 115 -20.67 -5.77 -2.68
N SER A 116 -21.21 -4.65 -2.23
CA SER A 116 -21.94 -3.70 -3.08
C SER A 116 -21.02 -2.66 -3.76
N PHE A 117 -19.73 -2.65 -3.43
CA PHE A 117 -18.71 -1.73 -3.95
C PHE A 117 -17.45 -2.50 -4.37
N ILE A 118 -16.65 -1.90 -5.21
CA ILE A 118 -15.38 -2.44 -5.72
C ILE A 118 -14.18 -1.90 -4.93
N GLY A 119 -12.97 -2.37 -5.25
CA GLY A 119 -11.73 -1.93 -4.62
C GLY A 119 -11.26 -2.84 -3.48
N GLY A 120 -12.14 -3.67 -2.92
CA GLY A 120 -11.76 -4.59 -1.84
C GLY A 120 -11.28 -3.85 -0.59
N LYS A 121 -10.03 -4.08 -0.16
CA LYS A 121 -9.42 -3.42 1.00
C LYS A 121 -9.02 -1.95 0.71
N VAL A 122 -8.86 -1.59 -0.56
CA VAL A 122 -8.57 -0.23 -1.05
C VAL A 122 -9.87 0.51 -1.39
N GLY A 123 -11.03 -0.10 -1.15
CA GLY A 123 -12.32 0.49 -1.44
C GLY A 123 -12.72 1.59 -0.45
N SER A 124 -13.63 2.41 -0.90
CA SER A 124 -14.38 3.35 -0.07
C SER A 124 -15.85 3.31 -0.48
N PHE A 125 -16.70 3.84 0.35
CA PHE A 125 -18.14 3.95 0.07
C PHE A 125 -18.71 5.18 0.76
N VAL A 126 -19.85 5.64 0.29
CA VAL A 126 -20.53 6.81 0.85
C VAL A 126 -21.60 6.37 1.84
N ASP A 127 -21.63 6.97 3.03
CA ASP A 127 -22.68 6.76 4.02
C ASP A 127 -23.98 7.48 3.62
N ARG A 128 -25.06 7.30 4.42
CA ARG A 128 -26.35 7.94 4.16
C ARG A 128 -26.34 9.48 4.28
N ARG A 129 -25.30 10.05 4.87
CA ARG A 129 -25.11 11.49 5.06
C ARG A 129 -24.20 12.11 4.01
N GLY A 130 -23.67 11.32 3.07
CA GLY A 130 -22.75 11.77 2.03
C GLY A 130 -21.27 11.73 2.42
N ASN A 131 -20.90 11.19 3.59
CA ASN A 131 -19.50 11.09 3.99
C ASN A 131 -18.84 9.89 3.33
N HIS A 132 -17.65 10.09 2.80
CA HIS A 132 -16.82 9.01 2.27
C HIS A 132 -16.14 8.26 3.41
N ILE A 133 -16.38 6.95 3.48
CA ILE A 133 -15.78 6.04 4.46
C ILE A 133 -14.78 5.16 3.71
N GLU A 134 -13.52 5.25 4.09
CA GLU A 134 -12.46 4.40 3.54
C GLU A 134 -12.28 3.13 4.35
N MET A 135 -11.93 2.03 3.65
CA MET A 135 -11.59 0.76 4.30
C MET A 135 -10.25 0.79 5.03
N GLY A 136 -9.36 1.73 4.68
CA GLY A 136 -8.04 1.93 5.25
C GLY A 136 -7.41 3.22 4.76
N LEU A 137 -6.27 3.62 5.31
CA LEU A 137 -5.47 4.73 4.81
C LEU A 137 -4.61 4.25 3.64
N HIS A 138 -4.70 4.93 2.50
CA HIS A 138 -4.06 4.51 1.27
C HIS A 138 -2.97 5.50 0.85
N VAL A 139 -1.73 5.05 0.92
CA VAL A 139 -0.54 5.81 0.52
C VAL A 139 0.22 5.04 -0.55
N PHE A 140 0.70 5.76 -1.56
CA PHE A 140 1.37 5.19 -2.72
C PHE A 140 2.86 5.51 -2.65
N PHE A 141 3.66 4.50 -2.35
CA PHE A 141 5.11 4.62 -2.39
C PHE A 141 5.62 4.65 -3.83
N GLY A 142 6.65 5.43 -4.09
CA GLY A 142 7.24 5.55 -5.42
C GLY A 142 7.78 4.24 -6.02
N CYS A 143 7.91 3.19 -5.22
CA CYS A 143 8.26 1.84 -5.67
C CYS A 143 7.06 0.97 -6.11
N TYR A 144 5.84 1.50 -6.16
CA TYR A 144 4.63 0.78 -6.61
C TYR A 144 4.52 0.76 -8.15
N ASN A 145 5.50 0.15 -8.80
CA ASN A 145 5.65 0.21 -10.26
C ASN A 145 4.47 -0.41 -11.02
N ASN A 146 3.97 -1.58 -10.57
CA ASN A 146 2.86 -2.27 -11.22
C ASN A 146 1.54 -1.50 -11.06
N LEU A 147 1.32 -0.94 -9.87
CA LEU A 147 0.15 -0.13 -9.59
C LEU A 147 0.16 1.18 -10.40
N PHE A 148 1.29 1.88 -10.46
CA PHE A 148 1.40 3.09 -11.29
C PHE A 148 1.25 2.78 -12.78
N ARG A 149 1.78 1.65 -13.25
CA ARG A 149 1.54 1.18 -14.62
C ARG A 149 0.03 0.98 -14.88
N LEU A 150 -0.66 0.31 -13.97
CA LEU A 150 -2.12 0.14 -14.05
C LEU A 150 -2.84 1.49 -14.05
N MET A 151 -2.51 2.37 -13.10
CA MET A 151 -3.11 3.70 -13.00
C MET A 151 -2.90 4.53 -14.26
N LYS A 152 -1.69 4.51 -14.83
CA LYS A 152 -1.38 5.20 -16.11
C LYS A 152 -2.22 4.63 -17.25
N LYS A 153 -2.34 3.31 -17.34
CA LYS A 153 -3.14 2.62 -18.37
C LYS A 153 -4.60 3.05 -18.35
N VAL A 154 -5.17 3.23 -17.17
CA VAL A 154 -6.59 3.62 -17.00
C VAL A 154 -6.79 5.13 -16.83
N GLY A 155 -5.73 5.93 -16.86
CA GLY A 155 -5.77 7.39 -16.70
C GLY A 155 -6.04 7.86 -15.27
N ALA A 156 -5.76 7.04 -14.27
CA ALA A 156 -5.90 7.35 -12.84
C ALA A 156 -4.63 7.99 -12.22
N ASP A 157 -3.50 7.95 -12.89
CA ASP A 157 -2.22 8.50 -12.45
C ASP A 157 -2.28 10.01 -12.15
N LYS A 158 -3.04 10.77 -12.94
CA LYS A 158 -3.32 12.20 -12.74
C LYS A 158 -4.15 12.52 -11.48
N ASN A 159 -4.65 11.53 -10.79
CA ASN A 159 -5.39 11.67 -9.55
C ASN A 159 -4.47 11.58 -8.31
N LEU A 160 -3.17 11.37 -8.51
CA LEU A 160 -2.19 11.32 -7.44
C LEU A 160 -1.63 12.72 -7.16
N LEU A 161 -1.61 13.09 -5.89
CA LEU A 161 -0.92 14.26 -5.36
C LEU A 161 0.43 13.81 -4.81
N VAL A 162 1.49 14.35 -5.38
CA VAL A 162 2.86 14.12 -4.89
C VAL A 162 3.03 14.90 -3.59
N LYS A 163 3.57 14.25 -2.56
CA LYS A 163 3.81 14.83 -1.25
C LYS A 163 5.26 15.27 -1.10
N ASP A 164 5.55 16.09 -0.09
CA ASP A 164 6.92 16.42 0.23
C ASP A 164 7.72 15.13 0.52
N HIS A 165 8.96 15.10 0.06
CA HIS A 165 9.81 13.91 0.17
C HIS A 165 10.40 13.77 1.57
N THR A 166 9.49 13.68 2.55
CA THR A 166 9.80 13.49 3.97
C THR A 166 8.94 12.37 4.54
N HIS A 167 9.47 11.69 5.56
CA HIS A 167 8.69 10.82 6.42
C HIS A 167 8.64 11.47 7.79
N THR A 168 7.46 11.91 8.19
CA THR A 168 7.26 12.77 9.36
C THR A 168 6.67 11.99 10.52
N PHE A 169 7.29 12.10 11.68
CA PHE A 169 6.86 11.50 12.94
C PHE A 169 6.32 12.59 13.86
N VAL A 170 5.10 12.42 14.33
CA VAL A 170 4.50 13.28 15.36
C VAL A 170 4.62 12.57 16.68
N ASN A 171 5.41 13.13 17.58
CA ASN A 171 5.66 12.59 18.90
C ASN A 171 4.75 13.26 19.93
N LYS A 172 4.67 12.68 21.13
CA LYS A 172 3.92 13.23 22.25
C LYS A 172 4.26 14.70 22.50
N GLY A 173 3.22 15.53 22.66
CA GLY A 173 3.39 16.97 22.89
C GLY A 173 3.57 17.81 21.62
N GLY A 174 3.46 17.22 20.43
CA GLY A 174 3.60 17.91 19.13
C GLY A 174 5.05 18.03 18.65
N GLU A 175 5.99 17.30 19.24
CA GLU A 175 7.36 17.25 18.75
C GLU A 175 7.43 16.55 17.40
N ILE A 176 8.10 17.17 16.42
CA ILE A 176 8.23 16.63 15.06
C ILE A 176 9.61 16.01 14.86
N GLY A 177 9.60 14.74 14.47
CA GLY A 177 10.76 14.02 13.96
C GLY A 177 10.63 13.81 12.45
N GLU A 178 11.74 13.87 11.73
CA GLU A 178 11.74 13.71 10.26
C GLU A 178 12.86 12.80 9.76
N LEU A 179 12.55 12.08 8.71
CA LEU A 179 13.51 11.56 7.75
C LEU A 179 13.36 12.40 6.47
N ASP A 180 14.31 13.31 6.23
CA ASP A 180 14.28 14.24 5.11
C ASP A 180 15.05 13.69 3.90
N PHE A 181 14.31 13.23 2.90
CA PHE A 181 14.87 12.68 1.66
C PHE A 181 15.07 13.73 0.55
N ARG A 182 14.88 15.02 0.82
CA ARG A 182 15.00 16.12 -0.17
C ARG A 182 16.45 16.47 -0.50
N PHE A 183 17.41 15.64 -0.11
CA PHE A 183 18.80 15.85 -0.45
C PHE A 183 18.99 15.89 -1.97
N PRO A 184 19.71 16.90 -2.53
CA PRO A 184 19.73 17.17 -3.97
C PRO A 184 20.42 16.08 -4.81
N ILE A 185 21.25 15.25 -4.18
CA ILE A 185 21.85 14.08 -4.82
C ILE A 185 20.98 12.89 -4.49
N GLY A 186 20.45 12.24 -5.51
CA GLY A 186 19.50 11.13 -5.37
C GLY A 186 20.05 9.88 -4.68
N ALA A 187 19.40 8.75 -4.90
CA ALA A 187 19.79 7.47 -4.29
C ALA A 187 21.23 7.08 -4.64
N PRO A 188 21.99 6.51 -3.69
CA PRO A 188 21.59 6.19 -2.30
C PRO A 188 21.82 7.34 -1.31
N LEU A 189 22.45 8.44 -1.73
CA LEU A 189 22.96 9.50 -0.84
C LEU A 189 21.83 10.24 -0.12
N HIS A 190 20.68 10.45 -0.78
CA HIS A 190 19.51 11.06 -0.14
C HIS A 190 19.01 10.25 1.05
N GLY A 191 18.96 8.91 0.94
CA GLY A 191 18.58 8.02 2.02
C GLY A 191 19.61 8.02 3.16
N ILE A 192 20.90 7.95 2.82
CA ILE A 192 22.00 8.04 3.82
C ILE A 192 21.89 9.37 4.56
N SER A 193 21.70 10.48 3.85
CA SER A 193 21.51 11.81 4.45
C SER A 193 20.31 11.82 5.40
N ALA A 194 19.14 11.32 4.96
CA ALA A 194 17.94 11.28 5.78
C ALA A 194 18.13 10.52 7.10
N PHE A 195 18.79 9.37 7.05
CA PHE A 195 19.06 8.56 8.26
C PHE A 195 20.12 9.16 9.17
N LEU A 196 21.10 9.90 8.65
CA LEU A 196 22.15 10.52 9.46
C LEU A 196 21.73 11.87 10.05
N SER A 197 20.83 12.60 9.41
CA SER A 197 20.37 13.93 9.84
C SER A 197 19.06 13.92 10.61
N THR A 198 18.43 12.77 10.79
CA THR A 198 17.13 12.67 11.48
C THR A 198 17.22 13.18 12.92
N ASN A 199 16.20 13.95 13.33
CA ASN A 199 15.99 14.35 14.73
C ASN A 199 15.06 13.40 15.50
N GLN A 200 14.53 12.35 14.84
CA GLN A 200 13.69 11.32 15.49
C GLN A 200 14.47 10.44 16.46
N LEU A 201 15.77 10.30 16.28
CA LEU A 201 16.66 9.45 17.07
C LEU A 201 17.78 10.26 17.72
N LYS A 202 18.29 9.76 18.86
CA LYS A 202 19.50 10.32 19.48
C LYS A 202 20.76 9.92 18.70
N THR A 203 21.81 10.70 18.79
CA THR A 203 23.08 10.51 18.06
C THR A 203 23.65 9.09 18.19
N TYR A 204 23.57 8.49 19.38
CA TYR A 204 24.02 7.11 19.60
C TYR A 204 23.18 6.11 18.78
N ASP A 205 21.85 6.28 18.78
CA ASP A 205 20.93 5.42 18.04
C ASP A 205 21.10 5.59 16.53
N ILE A 206 21.35 6.82 16.05
CA ILE A 206 21.67 7.11 14.64
C ILE A 206 22.91 6.33 14.20
N ALA A 207 24.00 6.40 14.98
CA ALA A 207 25.25 5.71 14.65
C ALA A 207 25.07 4.18 14.60
N ARG A 208 24.32 3.61 15.55
CA ARG A 208 24.02 2.18 15.62
C ARG A 208 23.09 1.74 14.49
N ASN A 209 22.11 2.57 14.16
CA ASN A 209 21.20 2.35 13.03
C ASN A 209 21.96 2.33 11.69
N ALA A 210 22.84 3.31 11.47
CA ALA A 210 23.69 3.36 10.28
C ALA A 210 24.60 2.14 10.15
N MET A 211 25.17 1.65 11.26
CA MET A 211 25.99 0.44 11.27
C MET A 211 25.18 -0.81 10.88
N ALA A 212 23.98 -0.97 11.45
CA ALA A 212 23.12 -2.12 11.12
C ALA A 212 22.72 -2.12 9.65
N LEU A 213 22.38 -0.95 9.09
CA LEU A 213 22.04 -0.82 7.67
C LEU A 213 23.24 -1.04 6.74
N ALA A 214 24.44 -0.57 7.12
CA ALA A 214 25.66 -0.81 6.36
C ALA A 214 26.05 -2.29 6.29
N LEU A 215 25.66 -3.09 7.27
CA LEU A 215 25.86 -4.55 7.32
C LEU A 215 24.72 -5.35 6.68
N SER A 216 23.76 -4.68 6.06
CA SER A 216 22.59 -5.31 5.46
C SER A 216 22.81 -5.70 3.99
N PRO A 217 22.05 -6.66 3.46
CA PRO A 217 22.01 -6.95 2.02
C PRO A 217 21.54 -5.76 1.16
N VAL A 218 20.94 -4.74 1.76
CA VAL A 218 20.49 -3.51 1.08
C VAL A 218 21.66 -2.81 0.38
N VAL A 219 22.85 -2.82 0.97
CA VAL A 219 24.05 -2.23 0.33
C VAL A 219 24.40 -2.95 -0.98
N LYS A 220 24.19 -4.26 -1.06
CA LYS A 220 24.40 -5.04 -2.30
C LYS A 220 23.43 -4.60 -3.40
N ALA A 221 22.22 -4.14 -3.06
CA ALA A 221 21.24 -3.71 -4.04
C ALA A 221 21.72 -2.55 -4.92
N LEU A 222 22.71 -1.78 -4.48
CA LEU A 222 23.32 -0.69 -5.27
C LEU A 222 24.06 -1.17 -6.51
N VAL A 223 24.51 -2.42 -6.53
CA VAL A 223 25.31 -3.01 -7.64
C VAL A 223 24.65 -4.26 -8.23
N ASP A 224 23.90 -5.02 -7.44
CA ASP A 224 23.20 -6.26 -7.83
C ASP A 224 21.82 -6.32 -7.15
N PRO A 225 20.81 -5.61 -7.67
CA PRO A 225 19.46 -5.59 -7.07
C PRO A 225 18.82 -6.98 -6.96
N ASP A 226 18.93 -7.81 -7.99
CA ASP A 226 18.36 -9.17 -7.99
C ASP A 226 19.07 -10.07 -6.98
N GLY A 227 20.40 -9.97 -6.87
CA GLY A 227 21.18 -10.69 -5.88
C GLY A 227 20.88 -10.25 -4.44
N ALA A 228 20.66 -8.95 -4.23
CA ALA A 228 20.25 -8.42 -2.93
C ALA A 228 18.89 -8.97 -2.50
N LEU A 229 17.89 -8.97 -3.39
CA LEU A 229 16.57 -9.54 -3.11
C LEU A 229 16.63 -11.03 -2.80
N ARG A 230 17.46 -11.81 -3.52
CA ARG A 230 17.69 -13.22 -3.19
C ARG A 230 18.28 -13.40 -1.78
N ASP A 231 19.22 -12.56 -1.38
CA ASP A 231 19.83 -12.61 -0.04
C ASP A 231 18.86 -12.12 1.04
N ILE A 232 18.06 -11.09 0.76
CA ILE A 232 16.99 -10.61 1.63
C ILE A 232 15.94 -11.71 1.85
N ARG A 233 15.57 -12.44 0.80
CA ARG A 233 14.60 -13.54 0.91
C ARG A 233 15.05 -14.65 1.87
N LYS A 234 16.35 -14.92 1.98
CA LYS A 234 16.90 -15.88 2.95
C LYS A 234 16.70 -15.47 4.41
N LEU A 235 16.40 -14.19 4.66
CA LEU A 235 16.13 -13.64 5.98
C LEU A 235 14.66 -13.75 6.40
N ASP A 236 13.84 -14.52 5.66
CA ASP A 236 12.43 -14.69 6.00
C ASP A 236 12.22 -15.35 7.37
N SER A 237 13.09 -16.24 7.80
CA SER A 237 12.95 -17.01 9.04
C SER A 237 13.29 -16.25 10.32
N ILE A 238 13.77 -15.01 10.23
CA ILE A 238 14.14 -14.17 11.38
C ILE A 238 13.26 -12.91 11.43
N SER A 239 12.92 -12.43 12.63
CA SER A 239 12.23 -11.15 12.80
C SER A 239 13.14 -9.97 12.43
N PHE A 240 12.53 -8.84 12.06
CA PHE A 240 13.31 -7.64 11.80
C PHE A 240 14.06 -7.16 13.05
N SER A 241 13.43 -7.22 14.22
CA SER A 241 14.09 -6.87 15.49
C SER A 241 15.33 -7.72 15.76
N ASP A 242 15.20 -9.04 15.67
CA ASP A 242 16.33 -9.94 15.97
C ASP A 242 17.46 -9.74 14.97
N TRP A 243 17.12 -9.62 13.69
CA TRP A 243 18.09 -9.29 12.66
C TRP A 243 18.80 -7.95 12.93
N PHE A 244 18.02 -6.88 13.18
CA PHE A 244 18.53 -5.53 13.37
C PHE A 244 19.45 -5.41 14.61
N LEU A 245 19.03 -6.01 15.74
CA LEU A 245 19.82 -6.06 16.96
C LEU A 245 21.11 -6.88 16.78
N SER A 246 21.06 -8.00 16.04
CA SER A 246 22.25 -8.81 15.72
C SER A 246 23.28 -8.04 14.89
N LYS A 247 22.84 -7.04 14.11
CA LYS A 247 23.69 -6.14 13.34
C LYS A 247 24.13 -4.91 14.12
N GLY A 248 23.76 -4.82 15.38
CA GLY A 248 24.19 -3.76 16.28
C GLY A 248 23.22 -2.57 16.37
N GLY A 249 22.02 -2.68 15.84
CA GLY A 249 20.94 -1.72 16.06
C GLY A 249 20.51 -1.64 17.53
N THR A 250 19.61 -0.70 17.85
CA THR A 250 19.14 -0.48 19.22
C THR A 250 17.62 -0.68 19.35
N ARG A 251 17.16 -1.08 20.54
CA ARG A 251 15.72 -1.13 20.85
C ARG A 251 15.05 0.24 20.75
N MET A 252 15.77 1.31 21.08
CA MET A 252 15.25 2.67 20.96
C MET A 252 14.96 3.03 19.49
N SER A 253 15.87 2.69 18.56
CA SER A 253 15.63 2.86 17.13
C SER A 253 14.40 2.06 16.66
N ILE A 254 14.25 0.83 17.15
CA ILE A 254 13.08 0.00 16.84
C ILE A 254 11.81 0.73 17.28
N GLN A 255 11.70 1.06 18.54
CA GLN A 255 10.48 1.64 19.13
C GLN A 255 10.11 3.01 18.54
N ARG A 256 11.10 3.88 18.30
CA ARG A 256 10.84 5.26 17.90
C ARG A 256 10.69 5.46 16.39
N MET A 257 11.26 4.57 15.58
CA MET A 257 11.31 4.74 14.14
C MET A 257 10.82 3.50 13.36
N TRP A 258 11.34 2.31 13.68
CA TRP A 258 11.07 1.13 12.88
C TRP A 258 9.69 0.52 13.14
N ASP A 259 9.22 0.47 14.39
CA ASP A 259 7.88 -0.03 14.73
C ASP A 259 6.76 0.77 14.06
N PRO A 260 6.74 2.12 14.09
CA PRO A 260 5.74 2.88 13.33
C PRO A 260 5.71 2.55 11.83
N VAL A 261 6.89 2.32 11.24
CA VAL A 261 6.99 1.93 9.82
C VAL A 261 6.52 0.50 9.59
N ALA A 262 6.90 -0.45 10.46
CA ALA A 262 6.47 -1.84 10.38
C ALA A 262 4.95 -1.98 10.52
N TYR A 263 4.36 -1.25 11.46
CA TYR A 263 2.91 -1.16 11.62
C TYR A 263 2.20 -0.55 10.40
N ALA A 264 2.79 0.45 9.76
CA ALA A 264 2.23 1.03 8.55
C ALA A 264 2.31 0.08 7.34
N LEU A 265 3.36 -0.74 7.25
CA LEU A 265 3.59 -1.67 6.14
C LEU A 265 2.88 -3.02 6.32
N GLY A 266 3.00 -3.63 7.50
CA GLY A 266 2.58 -5.01 7.75
C GLY A 266 1.56 -5.18 8.87
N PHE A 267 1.14 -4.10 9.54
CA PHE A 267 0.21 -4.05 10.68
C PHE A 267 0.68 -4.81 11.92
N ILE A 268 1.96 -5.15 11.98
CA ILE A 268 2.65 -5.81 13.09
C ILE A 268 3.99 -5.14 13.37
N ASP A 269 4.48 -5.28 14.60
CA ASP A 269 5.74 -4.71 15.06
C ASP A 269 6.98 -5.42 14.50
N CYS A 270 8.14 -4.84 14.75
CA CYS A 270 9.43 -5.38 14.32
C CYS A 270 9.81 -6.72 14.98
N ASP A 271 9.24 -7.06 16.13
CA ASP A 271 9.46 -8.36 16.77
C ASP A 271 8.68 -9.48 16.06
N ASN A 272 7.62 -9.12 15.36
CA ASN A 272 6.69 -10.04 14.71
C ASN A 272 6.75 -10.03 13.17
N ILE A 273 7.31 -8.99 12.53
CA ILE A 273 7.47 -8.95 11.07
C ILE A 273 8.79 -9.61 10.63
N SER A 274 8.76 -10.35 9.52
CA SER A 274 9.98 -10.91 8.93
C SER A 274 10.95 -9.81 8.48
N ALA A 275 12.25 -10.03 8.72
CA ALA A 275 13.30 -9.15 8.22
C ALA A 275 13.25 -9.01 6.68
N ARG A 276 12.82 -10.05 5.97
CA ARG A 276 12.60 -10.02 4.53
C ARG A 276 11.68 -8.87 4.13
N CYS A 277 10.54 -8.69 4.81
CA CYS A 277 9.56 -7.66 4.46
C CYS A 277 10.14 -6.25 4.55
N MET A 278 10.71 -5.92 5.68
CA MET A 278 11.29 -4.59 5.92
C MET A 278 12.45 -4.32 4.96
N LEU A 279 13.38 -5.26 4.81
CA LEU A 279 14.56 -5.08 3.97
C LEU A 279 14.23 -5.05 2.47
N THR A 280 13.14 -5.69 2.02
CA THR A 280 12.66 -5.55 0.64
C THR A 280 12.33 -4.09 0.32
N ILE A 281 11.55 -3.43 1.16
CA ILE A 281 11.18 -2.01 0.96
C ILE A 281 12.41 -1.11 1.02
N PHE A 282 13.29 -1.31 2.02
CA PHE A 282 14.50 -0.50 2.16
C PHE A 282 15.51 -0.69 1.04
N SER A 283 15.57 -1.89 0.44
CA SER A 283 16.40 -2.11 -0.75
C SER A 283 15.94 -1.28 -1.94
N LEU A 284 14.63 -1.10 -2.10
CA LEU A 284 14.06 -0.26 -3.15
C LEU A 284 14.32 1.23 -2.86
N PHE A 285 14.15 1.68 -1.62
CA PHE A 285 14.47 3.06 -1.21
C PHE A 285 15.94 3.41 -1.41
N ALA A 286 16.85 2.45 -1.20
CA ALA A 286 18.29 2.66 -1.39
C ALA A 286 18.69 2.73 -2.87
N THR A 287 17.93 2.13 -3.78
CA THR A 287 18.30 2.02 -5.20
C THR A 287 17.69 3.10 -6.08
N LYS A 288 16.57 3.72 -5.66
CA LYS A 288 15.86 4.72 -6.45
C LYS A 288 15.37 5.88 -5.58
N THR A 289 15.63 7.11 -6.04
CA THR A 289 15.23 8.32 -5.32
C THR A 289 13.73 8.39 -5.10
N GLU A 290 12.95 8.10 -6.13
CA GLU A 290 11.50 8.19 -6.10
C GLU A 290 10.84 7.10 -5.24
N ALA A 291 11.56 6.01 -4.94
CA ALA A 291 10.98 4.86 -4.25
C ALA A 291 10.44 5.19 -2.86
N SER A 292 11.07 6.11 -2.14
CA SER A 292 10.65 6.60 -0.81
C SER A 292 9.68 7.79 -0.88
N LEU A 293 9.43 8.35 -2.08
CA LEU A 293 8.50 9.45 -2.27
C LEU A 293 7.06 8.97 -2.13
N LEU A 294 6.28 9.69 -1.36
CA LEU A 294 4.88 9.37 -1.09
C LEU A 294 3.95 10.13 -2.04
N ARG A 295 2.85 9.48 -2.39
CA ARG A 295 1.73 10.07 -3.10
C ARG A 295 0.43 9.67 -2.41
N MET A 296 -0.58 10.53 -2.50
CA MET A 296 -1.93 10.25 -2.02
C MET A 296 -2.93 10.60 -3.12
N LEU A 297 -4.08 9.93 -3.12
CA LEU A 297 -5.18 10.29 -4.03
C LEU A 297 -5.70 11.68 -3.67
N LYS A 298 -6.15 12.44 -4.65
CA LYS A 298 -6.75 13.75 -4.44
C LYS A 298 -8.12 13.71 -3.77
N GLY A 299 -8.73 12.52 -3.65
CA GLY A 299 -10.00 12.23 -3.00
C GLY A 299 -10.18 10.74 -2.76
N SER A 300 -11.42 10.28 -2.60
CA SER A 300 -11.74 8.92 -2.20
C SER A 300 -11.29 7.86 -3.21
N PRO A 301 -10.82 6.69 -2.74
CA PRO A 301 -10.40 5.59 -3.63
C PRO A 301 -11.48 5.09 -4.59
N ASP A 302 -12.74 5.14 -4.20
CA ASP A 302 -13.86 4.71 -5.06
C ASP A 302 -13.93 5.58 -6.33
N VAL A 303 -13.79 6.90 -6.18
CA VAL A 303 -13.88 7.86 -7.29
C VAL A 303 -12.56 7.93 -8.08
N TYR A 304 -11.41 8.02 -7.40
CA TYR A 304 -10.15 8.41 -8.01
C TYR A 304 -9.21 7.25 -8.36
N LEU A 305 -9.49 6.04 -7.87
CA LEU A 305 -8.73 4.83 -8.20
C LEU A 305 -9.62 3.77 -8.84
N SER A 306 -10.61 3.28 -8.09
CA SER A 306 -11.45 2.15 -8.53
C SER A 306 -12.39 2.53 -9.67
N GLY A 307 -12.90 3.76 -9.69
CA GLY A 307 -13.78 4.27 -10.75
C GLY A 307 -13.14 4.26 -12.14
N PRO A 308 -11.95 4.86 -12.34
CA PRO A 308 -11.22 4.77 -13.60
C PRO A 308 -10.91 3.33 -14.04
N ILE A 309 -10.52 2.45 -13.12
CA ILE A 309 -10.27 1.03 -13.41
C ILE A 309 -11.56 0.36 -13.86
N ARG A 310 -12.67 0.60 -13.15
CA ARG A 310 -13.98 0.07 -13.51
C ARG A 310 -14.39 0.53 -14.90
N LYS A 311 -14.30 1.83 -15.16
CA LYS A 311 -14.64 2.39 -16.48
C LYS A 311 -13.83 1.72 -17.59
N TYR A 312 -12.53 1.55 -17.43
CA TYR A 312 -11.67 0.89 -18.39
C TYR A 312 -12.10 -0.56 -18.67
N ILE A 313 -12.42 -1.32 -17.60
CA ILE A 313 -12.89 -2.71 -17.71
C ILE A 313 -14.22 -2.76 -18.45
N GLU A 314 -15.18 -1.90 -18.10
CA GLU A 314 -16.52 -1.86 -18.73
C GLU A 314 -16.43 -1.39 -20.20
N ASP A 315 -15.62 -0.39 -20.51
CA ASP A 315 -15.36 0.09 -21.89
C ASP A 315 -14.77 -1.02 -22.79
N LYS A 316 -14.02 -1.96 -22.20
CA LYS A 316 -13.45 -3.13 -22.88
C LYS A 316 -14.41 -4.34 -22.91
N GLY A 317 -15.63 -4.19 -22.41
CA GLY A 317 -16.66 -5.25 -22.42
C GLY A 317 -16.60 -6.19 -21.22
N GLY A 318 -15.77 -5.93 -20.21
CA GLY A 318 -15.79 -6.64 -18.93
C GLY A 318 -17.02 -6.29 -18.11
N ARG A 319 -17.48 -7.19 -17.25
CA ARG A 319 -18.73 -7.03 -16.50
C ARG A 319 -18.50 -7.23 -15.01
N PHE A 320 -19.04 -6.31 -14.19
CA PHE A 320 -19.07 -6.44 -12.73
C PHE A 320 -20.44 -6.97 -12.27
N HIS A 321 -20.41 -8.01 -11.46
CA HIS A 321 -21.55 -8.62 -10.79
C HIS A 321 -21.43 -8.44 -9.29
N LEU A 322 -21.84 -7.26 -8.79
CA LEU A 322 -21.75 -6.93 -7.35
C LEU A 322 -22.90 -7.59 -6.57
N ARG A 323 -22.66 -7.85 -5.29
CA ARG A 323 -23.54 -8.59 -4.37
C ARG A 323 -23.72 -10.07 -4.74
N TRP A 324 -22.93 -10.59 -5.69
CA TRP A 324 -22.90 -12.00 -6.02
C TRP A 324 -21.71 -12.68 -5.34
N GLY A 325 -21.98 -13.34 -4.21
CA GLY A 325 -20.95 -14.08 -3.48
C GLY A 325 -20.79 -15.51 -4.02
N CYS A 326 -19.56 -15.92 -4.28
CA CYS A 326 -19.23 -17.31 -4.55
C CYS A 326 -19.38 -18.15 -3.27
N ARG A 327 -20.18 -19.20 -3.34
CA ARG A 327 -20.47 -20.11 -2.21
C ARG A 327 -19.73 -21.41 -2.32
N GLN A 328 -19.55 -21.91 -3.54
CA GLN A 328 -18.93 -23.20 -3.80
C GLN A 328 -18.24 -23.21 -5.16
N ILE A 329 -17.10 -23.88 -5.24
CA ILE A 329 -16.45 -24.29 -6.48
C ILE A 329 -17.00 -25.68 -6.83
N ILE A 330 -17.64 -25.79 -8.00
CA ILE A 330 -18.08 -27.05 -8.55
C ILE A 330 -16.94 -27.61 -9.41
N TYR A 331 -16.54 -28.85 -9.17
CA TYR A 331 -15.41 -29.47 -9.85
C TYR A 331 -15.63 -30.94 -10.09
N ASP A 332 -14.98 -31.48 -11.07
CA ASP A 332 -14.92 -32.92 -11.35
C ASP A 332 -13.47 -33.40 -11.31
N ARG A 333 -13.31 -34.71 -11.18
CA ARG A 333 -12.02 -35.39 -11.25
C ARG A 333 -12.07 -36.33 -12.46
N SER A 334 -11.12 -36.20 -13.38
CA SER A 334 -10.98 -37.11 -14.52
C SER A 334 -10.50 -38.50 -14.09
N PRO A 335 -10.64 -39.53 -14.91
CA PRO A 335 -10.24 -40.92 -14.58
C PRO A 335 -8.76 -41.06 -14.23
N ASP A 336 -7.89 -40.20 -14.75
CA ASP A 336 -6.46 -40.09 -14.45
C ASP A 336 -6.15 -39.28 -13.19
N GLY A 337 -7.20 -38.81 -12.48
CA GLY A 337 -7.09 -38.14 -11.20
C GLY A 337 -6.91 -36.63 -11.28
N GLU A 338 -6.86 -36.02 -12.46
CA GLU A 338 -6.76 -34.58 -12.64
C GLU A 338 -8.05 -33.87 -12.23
N ILE A 339 -7.90 -32.76 -11.49
CA ILE A 339 -9.04 -31.93 -11.02
C ILE A 339 -9.22 -30.74 -11.98
N HIS A 340 -10.47 -30.47 -12.32
CA HIS A 340 -10.85 -29.27 -13.08
C HIS A 340 -12.17 -28.69 -12.58
N VAL A 341 -12.30 -27.37 -12.61
CA VAL A 341 -13.53 -26.67 -12.21
C VAL A 341 -14.53 -26.69 -13.35
N THR A 342 -15.76 -27.09 -13.04
CA THR A 342 -16.88 -27.12 -13.99
C THR A 342 -17.80 -25.92 -13.82
N GLY A 343 -17.80 -25.25 -12.65
CA GLY A 343 -18.61 -24.06 -12.43
C GLY A 343 -18.39 -23.42 -11.07
N LEU A 344 -19.02 -22.26 -10.90
CA LEU A 344 -19.10 -21.53 -9.63
C LEU A 344 -20.55 -21.39 -9.21
N ALA A 345 -20.91 -21.86 -8.02
CA ALA A 345 -22.20 -21.61 -7.41
C ALA A 345 -22.20 -20.24 -6.73
N LEU A 346 -23.02 -19.33 -7.22
CA LEU A 346 -23.11 -17.95 -6.76
C LEU A 346 -24.48 -17.68 -6.13
N SER A 347 -24.51 -16.80 -5.11
CA SER A 347 -25.76 -16.31 -4.52
C SER A 347 -25.78 -14.81 -4.33
N LYS A 348 -26.98 -14.21 -4.46
CA LYS A 348 -27.29 -12.80 -4.19
C LYS A 348 -28.65 -12.74 -3.53
N ALA A 349 -28.70 -12.47 -2.24
CA ALA A 349 -29.92 -12.63 -1.43
C ALA A 349 -30.54 -14.03 -1.65
N THR A 350 -31.76 -14.10 -2.19
CA THR A 350 -32.47 -15.34 -2.53
C THR A 350 -32.09 -15.94 -3.89
N ASP A 351 -31.47 -15.13 -4.76
CA ASP A 351 -31.13 -15.56 -6.11
C ASP A 351 -29.90 -16.46 -6.10
N LYS A 352 -29.94 -17.53 -6.85
CA LYS A 352 -28.83 -18.50 -7.01
C LYS A 352 -28.59 -18.76 -8.50
N LYS A 353 -27.33 -18.94 -8.87
CA LYS A 353 -26.94 -19.34 -10.24
C LYS A 353 -25.64 -20.10 -10.24
N VAL A 354 -25.46 -20.94 -11.22
CA VAL A 354 -24.18 -21.53 -11.59
C VAL A 354 -23.61 -20.78 -12.79
N VAL A 355 -22.31 -20.47 -12.71
CA VAL A 355 -21.59 -19.79 -13.80
C VAL A 355 -20.49 -20.69 -14.30
N THR A 356 -20.40 -20.86 -15.60
CA THR A 356 -19.38 -21.63 -16.29
C THR A 356 -18.44 -20.71 -17.08
N ALA A 357 -17.15 -21.05 -17.10
CA ALA A 357 -16.10 -20.34 -17.79
C ALA A 357 -14.98 -21.29 -18.23
N ASP A 358 -14.07 -20.82 -19.07
CA ASP A 358 -12.89 -21.58 -19.47
C ASP A 358 -11.81 -21.59 -18.39
N ALA A 359 -11.70 -20.46 -17.68
CA ALA A 359 -10.79 -20.28 -16.55
C ALA A 359 -11.50 -19.57 -15.39
N TYR A 360 -11.06 -19.88 -14.19
CA TYR A 360 -11.57 -19.32 -12.94
C TYR A 360 -10.41 -18.74 -12.14
N VAL A 361 -10.51 -17.48 -11.74
CA VAL A 361 -9.49 -16.80 -10.93
C VAL A 361 -10.08 -16.42 -9.58
N ALA A 362 -9.57 -17.00 -8.50
CA ALA A 362 -9.94 -16.61 -7.15
C ALA A 362 -9.01 -15.45 -6.70
N ALA A 363 -9.55 -14.23 -6.79
CA ALA A 363 -8.88 -13.01 -6.38
C ALA A 363 -9.35 -12.52 -5.00
N CYS A 364 -9.57 -13.47 -4.10
CA CYS A 364 -9.98 -13.26 -2.71
C CYS A 364 -8.78 -12.94 -1.81
N ASP A 365 -9.06 -12.47 -0.60
CA ASP A 365 -8.08 -12.44 0.50
C ASP A 365 -7.92 -13.83 1.15
N VAL A 366 -6.97 -13.94 2.10
CA VAL A 366 -6.68 -15.22 2.80
C VAL A 366 -7.94 -15.82 3.45
N PRO A 367 -8.76 -15.09 4.23
CA PRO A 367 -9.98 -15.67 4.79
C PRO A 367 -11.02 -16.03 3.72
N GLY A 368 -11.06 -15.31 2.61
CA GLY A 368 -11.95 -15.58 1.49
C GLY A 368 -11.59 -16.88 0.79
N ILE A 369 -10.32 -17.04 0.43
CA ILE A 369 -9.86 -18.26 -0.27
C ILE A 369 -9.98 -19.51 0.64
N LYS A 370 -9.66 -19.43 1.92
CA LYS A 370 -9.82 -20.54 2.88
C LYS A 370 -11.25 -21.06 2.98
N ARG A 371 -12.24 -20.16 2.86
CA ARG A 371 -13.67 -20.55 2.88
C ARG A 371 -14.16 -21.10 1.55
N LEU A 372 -13.50 -20.70 0.46
CA LEU A 372 -13.91 -21.05 -0.89
C LEU A 372 -13.37 -22.41 -1.33
N LEU A 373 -12.15 -22.76 -0.93
CA LEU A 373 -11.49 -24.00 -1.34
C LEU A 373 -12.25 -25.23 -0.83
N PRO A 374 -12.53 -26.21 -1.70
CA PRO A 374 -13.06 -27.51 -1.29
C PRO A 374 -12.12 -28.20 -0.26
N SER A 375 -12.69 -28.79 0.79
CA SER A 375 -11.90 -29.43 1.86
C SER A 375 -10.99 -30.54 1.34
N GLN A 376 -11.44 -31.28 0.33
CA GLN A 376 -10.68 -32.37 -0.30
C GLN A 376 -9.40 -31.87 -1.00
N TRP A 377 -9.35 -30.60 -1.44
CA TRP A 377 -8.15 -30.05 -2.08
C TRP A 377 -6.98 -29.87 -1.10
N ARG A 378 -7.26 -29.89 0.22
CA ARG A 378 -6.22 -29.84 1.25
C ARG A 378 -5.33 -31.10 1.29
N GLU A 379 -5.71 -32.19 0.63
CA GLU A 379 -4.83 -33.34 0.40
C GLU A 379 -3.57 -32.93 -0.39
N SER A 380 -3.68 -31.92 -1.22
CA SER A 380 -2.52 -31.29 -1.86
C SER A 380 -1.84 -30.29 -0.93
N LYS A 381 -0.54 -30.49 -0.69
CA LYS A 381 0.29 -29.55 0.09
C LYS A 381 0.21 -28.11 -0.43
N PHE A 382 -0.02 -27.93 -1.73
CA PHE A 382 -0.18 -26.60 -2.34
C PHE A 382 -1.34 -25.83 -1.70
N PHE A 383 -2.52 -26.44 -1.58
CA PHE A 383 -3.68 -25.80 -0.99
C PHE A 383 -3.63 -25.81 0.54
N ASP A 384 -3.07 -26.85 1.16
CA ASP A 384 -2.96 -26.93 2.62
C ASP A 384 -2.03 -25.84 3.18
N ASN A 385 -0.95 -25.49 2.47
CA ASN A 385 -0.07 -24.38 2.84
C ASN A 385 -0.82 -23.03 2.99
N ILE A 386 -1.91 -22.79 2.25
CA ILE A 386 -2.71 -21.57 2.38
C ILE A 386 -3.29 -21.42 3.80
N TYR A 387 -3.58 -22.54 4.46
CA TYR A 387 -4.15 -22.54 5.80
C TYR A 387 -3.14 -22.15 6.89
N GLU A 388 -1.82 -22.17 6.57
CA GLU A 388 -0.76 -21.64 7.42
C GLU A 388 -0.68 -20.08 7.40
N LEU A 389 -1.28 -19.43 6.42
CA LEU A 389 -1.34 -17.98 6.35
C LEU A 389 -2.45 -17.47 7.27
N VAL A 390 -2.16 -16.49 8.11
CA VAL A 390 -3.11 -15.90 9.07
C VAL A 390 -3.26 -14.42 8.76
N GLY A 391 -4.49 -13.91 8.81
CA GLY A 391 -4.74 -12.48 8.61
C GLY A 391 -4.45 -11.67 9.87
N VAL A 392 -4.05 -10.40 9.71
CA VAL A 392 -3.87 -9.43 10.78
C VAL A 392 -5.08 -8.50 10.81
N PRO A 393 -5.69 -8.26 11.98
CA PRO A 393 -6.77 -7.29 12.09
C PRO A 393 -6.27 -5.86 12.01
N VAL A 394 -7.11 -4.98 11.49
CA VAL A 394 -6.89 -3.53 11.47
C VAL A 394 -8.18 -2.82 11.83
N VAL A 395 -8.06 -1.71 12.54
CA VAL A 395 -9.17 -0.80 12.81
C VAL A 395 -8.82 0.59 12.28
N THR A 396 -9.64 1.11 11.40
CA THR A 396 -9.51 2.46 10.85
C THR A 396 -10.56 3.35 11.47
N VAL A 397 -10.13 4.50 11.97
CA VAL A 397 -11.00 5.50 12.60
C VAL A 397 -10.89 6.81 11.82
N GLN A 398 -12.02 7.37 11.41
CA GLN A 398 -12.09 8.71 10.86
C GLN A 398 -12.75 9.63 11.91
N LEU A 399 -12.13 10.78 12.15
CA LEU A 399 -12.60 11.81 13.07
C LEU A 399 -12.65 13.16 12.36
N ARG A 400 -13.85 13.71 12.17
CA ARG A 400 -14.05 15.07 11.67
C ARG A 400 -14.14 16.02 12.86
N TYR A 401 -13.30 17.05 12.84
CA TYR A 401 -13.28 18.09 13.88
C TYR A 401 -13.95 19.39 13.40
N ASN A 402 -14.39 20.21 14.35
CA ASN A 402 -14.92 21.55 14.09
C ASN A 402 -13.83 22.61 13.83
N GLY A 403 -12.55 22.23 13.94
CA GLY A 403 -11.38 23.07 13.66
C GLY A 403 -10.17 22.25 13.25
N TRP A 404 -9.05 22.91 12.95
CA TRP A 404 -7.85 22.26 12.45
C TRP A 404 -6.99 21.70 13.59
N VAL A 405 -6.87 20.38 13.66
CA VAL A 405 -6.03 19.67 14.66
C VAL A 405 -4.55 19.94 14.41
N THR A 406 -4.15 20.02 13.13
CA THR A 406 -2.78 20.25 12.71
C THR A 406 -2.35 21.71 12.72
N GLU A 407 -3.28 22.64 12.94
CA GLU A 407 -2.99 24.05 13.21
C GLU A 407 -2.74 24.23 14.71
N LEU A 408 -1.51 24.55 15.09
CA LEU A 408 -1.19 24.85 16.47
C LEU A 408 -1.61 26.29 16.80
N GLN A 409 -2.29 26.47 17.93
CA GLN A 409 -2.67 27.78 18.44
C GLN A 409 -1.44 28.58 18.88
N ASP A 410 -0.35 27.91 19.26
CA ASP A 410 0.93 28.52 19.53
C ASP A 410 1.64 28.85 18.19
N LEU A 411 1.92 30.14 17.99
CA LEU A 411 2.57 30.63 16.76
C LEU A 411 3.98 30.03 16.56
N GLU A 412 4.70 29.70 17.62
CA GLU A 412 6.03 29.10 17.52
C GLU A 412 5.93 27.64 17.07
N GLN A 413 5.02 26.87 17.67
CA GLN A 413 4.74 25.50 17.25
C GLN A 413 4.11 25.48 15.85
N SER A 414 3.22 26.41 15.52
CA SER A 414 2.67 26.58 14.17
C SER A 414 3.76 26.87 13.16
N ARG A 415 4.77 27.66 13.49
CA ARG A 415 5.95 27.88 12.64
C ARG A 415 6.79 26.63 12.49
N GLN A 416 7.01 25.87 13.55
CA GLN A 416 7.73 24.60 13.49
C GLN A 416 7.00 23.59 12.60
N LEU A 417 5.69 23.45 12.75
CA LEU A 417 4.87 22.59 11.90
C LEU A 417 4.81 23.06 10.44
N GLN A 418 4.77 24.37 10.19
CA GLN A 418 4.86 24.89 8.83
C GLN A 418 6.25 24.80 8.22
N GLN A 419 7.28 24.71 9.05
CA GLN A 419 8.65 24.45 8.63
C GLN A 419 8.93 22.97 8.46
N ALA A 420 8.24 22.12 9.22
CA ALA A 420 8.21 20.68 9.00
C ALA A 420 7.46 20.39 7.69
N ALA A 421 8.19 19.98 6.69
CA ALA A 421 7.57 19.55 5.43
C ALA A 421 6.74 18.29 5.67
N GLY A 422 5.66 18.10 4.91
CA GLY A 422 4.93 16.86 4.86
C GLY A 422 3.85 16.66 5.92
N LEU A 423 3.30 17.71 6.52
CA LEU A 423 2.10 17.60 7.36
C LEU A 423 0.83 17.25 6.55
N ASP A 424 0.83 17.56 5.27
CA ASP A 424 -0.17 17.12 4.30
C ASP A 424 0.18 15.75 3.70
N ASN A 425 0.88 14.90 4.44
CA ASN A 425 1.41 13.61 4.04
C ASN A 425 0.92 12.49 4.99
N LEU A 426 1.41 11.27 4.80
CA LEU A 426 1.35 10.22 5.81
C LEU A 426 2.19 10.64 7.01
N LEU A 427 1.58 10.60 8.18
CA LEU A 427 2.24 10.87 9.45
C LEU A 427 2.39 9.58 10.24
N TYR A 428 3.52 9.43 10.91
CA TYR A 428 3.82 8.30 11.81
C TYR A 428 3.84 8.77 13.26
N THR A 429 3.58 7.86 14.18
CA THR A 429 3.77 8.13 15.61
C THR A 429 4.14 6.86 16.38
N PRO A 430 5.14 6.94 17.27
CA PRO A 430 5.42 5.87 18.24
C PRO A 430 4.66 6.05 19.57
N ASP A 431 3.84 7.09 19.72
CA ASP A 431 3.27 7.53 21.00
C ASP A 431 1.73 7.40 21.06
N ALA A 432 1.14 6.70 20.09
CA ALA A 432 -0.29 6.37 20.07
C ALA A 432 -0.51 4.93 19.61
N ASP A 433 -1.72 4.42 19.82
CA ASP A 433 -2.12 3.08 19.37
C ASP A 433 -2.35 3.03 17.84
N PHE A 434 -2.49 4.18 17.19
CA PHE A 434 -2.43 4.32 15.74
C PHE A 434 -1.02 4.74 15.35
N SER A 435 -0.30 3.85 14.72
CA SER A 435 1.09 4.06 14.32
C SER A 435 1.24 4.95 13.09
N CYS A 436 0.19 5.08 12.28
CA CYS A 436 0.14 5.98 11.13
C CYS A 436 -1.25 6.60 10.99
N PHE A 437 -1.27 7.83 10.47
CA PHE A 437 -2.47 8.61 10.25
C PHE A 437 -2.25 9.70 9.20
N ALA A 438 -3.33 10.31 8.73
CA ALA A 438 -3.29 11.48 7.86
C ALA A 438 -4.49 12.39 8.10
N ASP A 439 -4.34 13.67 7.86
CA ASP A 439 -5.45 14.61 7.74
C ASP A 439 -5.96 14.60 6.30
N LEU A 440 -7.03 13.87 6.05
CA LEU A 440 -7.59 13.72 4.70
C LEU A 440 -8.09 15.05 4.11
N ALA A 441 -8.51 16.00 4.95
CA ALA A 441 -8.92 17.31 4.48
C ALA A 441 -7.74 18.11 3.87
N LEU A 442 -6.49 17.80 4.28
CA LEU A 442 -5.26 18.37 3.72
C LEU A 442 -4.67 17.50 2.61
N THR A 443 -4.62 16.18 2.85
CA THR A 443 -3.91 15.26 1.95
C THR A 443 -4.68 14.91 0.69
N SER A 444 -6.03 14.93 0.76
CA SER A 444 -6.94 14.42 -0.27
C SER A 444 -8.19 15.32 -0.39
N PRO A 445 -8.03 16.61 -0.69
CA PRO A 445 -9.05 17.63 -0.43
C PRO A 445 -10.32 17.51 -1.28
N GLU A 446 -10.30 16.88 -2.45
CA GLU A 446 -11.44 16.88 -3.41
C GLU A 446 -12.74 16.32 -2.80
N ASP A 447 -12.67 15.28 -1.95
CA ASP A 447 -13.83 14.68 -1.30
C ASP A 447 -13.86 14.93 0.20
N TYR A 448 -12.76 15.41 0.80
CA TYR A 448 -12.63 15.46 2.26
C TYR A 448 -12.49 16.87 2.84
N TYR A 449 -12.12 17.86 2.03
CA TYR A 449 -12.18 19.26 2.45
C TYR A 449 -13.62 19.77 2.38
N ILE A 450 -14.10 20.31 3.48
CA ILE A 450 -15.43 20.93 3.56
C ILE A 450 -15.25 22.33 4.12
N GLU A 451 -15.69 23.34 3.38
CA GLU A 451 -15.61 24.72 3.81
C GLU A 451 -16.34 24.93 5.15
N GLY A 452 -15.71 25.61 6.10
CA GLY A 452 -16.23 25.84 7.44
C GLY A 452 -16.08 24.64 8.39
N GLN A 453 -15.46 23.54 7.97
CA GLN A 453 -15.08 22.42 8.83
C GLN A 453 -13.55 22.32 8.97
N GLY A 454 -13.08 21.62 9.99
CA GLY A 454 -11.68 21.40 10.26
C GLY A 454 -11.14 20.07 9.71
N SER A 455 -10.16 19.55 10.41
CA SER A 455 -9.47 18.30 10.08
C SER A 455 -10.41 17.12 9.93
N LEU A 456 -10.10 16.23 8.98
CA LEU A 456 -10.61 14.87 8.94
C LEU A 456 -9.45 13.91 9.15
N LEU A 457 -9.17 13.57 10.39
CA LEU A 457 -8.11 12.63 10.70
C LEU A 457 -8.56 11.21 10.38
N GLN A 458 -7.72 10.47 9.65
CA GLN A 458 -7.84 9.04 9.46
C GLN A 458 -6.70 8.34 10.17
N CYS A 459 -7.02 7.61 11.26
CA CYS A 459 -6.07 6.92 12.12
C CYS A 459 -6.16 5.41 11.91
N VAL A 460 -5.01 4.75 11.78
CA VAL A 460 -4.91 3.29 11.57
C VAL A 460 -4.35 2.64 12.83
N LEU A 461 -5.23 1.94 13.57
CA LEU A 461 -4.85 1.22 14.79
C LEU A 461 -4.27 -0.14 14.44
N THR A 462 -3.01 -0.29 14.73
CA THR A 462 -2.21 -1.50 14.51
C THR A 462 -1.27 -1.76 15.69
N PRO A 463 -1.32 -2.95 16.31
CA PRO A 463 -2.19 -4.08 15.96
C PRO A 463 -3.67 -3.80 16.27
N GLY A 464 -4.57 -4.32 15.42
CA GLY A 464 -6.01 -4.16 15.59
C GLY A 464 -6.64 -5.07 16.64
N ASP A 465 -5.93 -6.13 17.08
CA ASP A 465 -6.45 -7.16 17.97
C ASP A 465 -7.11 -6.60 19.24
N PRO A 466 -6.53 -5.66 20.00
CA PRO A 466 -7.11 -5.13 21.23
C PRO A 466 -8.42 -4.37 21.02
N TYR A 467 -8.67 -3.90 19.77
CA TYR A 467 -9.80 -3.05 19.44
C TYR A 467 -10.99 -3.80 18.84
N MET A 468 -10.75 -5.02 18.34
CA MET A 468 -11.80 -5.82 17.72
C MET A 468 -13.01 -6.06 18.64
N PRO A 469 -12.86 -6.36 19.95
CA PRO A 469 -13.99 -6.58 20.86
C PRO A 469 -14.65 -5.29 21.37
N LEU A 470 -14.01 -4.12 21.23
CA LEU A 470 -14.51 -2.86 21.81
C LEU A 470 -15.65 -2.29 20.98
N THR A 471 -16.54 -1.50 21.62
CA THR A 471 -17.54 -0.70 20.90
C THR A 471 -16.90 0.47 20.16
N ASN A 472 -17.59 0.98 19.13
CA ASN A 472 -17.07 2.10 18.36
C ASN A 472 -16.87 3.34 19.25
N ASP A 473 -17.77 3.62 20.18
CA ASP A 473 -17.67 4.79 21.07
C ASP A 473 -16.41 4.74 21.95
N ILE A 474 -16.07 3.58 22.50
CA ILE A 474 -14.84 3.40 23.29
C ILE A 474 -13.60 3.63 22.41
N ILE A 475 -13.61 3.14 21.16
CA ILE A 475 -12.51 3.33 20.22
C ILE A 475 -12.35 4.81 19.88
N ILE A 476 -13.45 5.50 19.54
CA ILE A 476 -13.45 6.92 19.21
C ILE A 476 -12.91 7.75 20.38
N GLU A 477 -13.38 7.49 21.60
CA GLU A 477 -12.92 8.18 22.80
C GLU A 477 -11.41 8.01 23.03
N ARG A 478 -10.89 6.76 22.90
CA ARG A 478 -9.46 6.48 23.05
C ARG A 478 -8.62 7.21 22.00
N VAL A 479 -9.01 7.11 20.73
CA VAL A 479 -8.30 7.77 19.63
C VAL A 479 -8.32 9.28 19.80
N SER A 480 -9.43 9.88 20.16
CA SER A 480 -9.53 11.33 20.40
C SER A 480 -8.62 11.81 21.53
N LYS A 481 -8.50 11.04 22.63
CA LYS A 481 -7.56 11.34 23.71
C LYS A 481 -6.10 11.26 23.26
N GLN A 482 -5.78 10.30 22.38
CA GLN A 482 -4.41 10.16 21.84
C GLN A 482 -4.10 11.27 20.84
N VAL A 483 -5.06 11.68 20.01
CA VAL A 483 -4.92 12.87 19.14
C VAL A 483 -4.59 14.10 19.98
N LEU A 484 -5.30 14.35 21.09
CA LEU A 484 -4.99 15.45 22.00
C LEU A 484 -3.58 15.35 22.61
N THR A 485 -3.09 14.13 22.85
CA THR A 485 -1.73 13.91 23.35
C THR A 485 -0.65 14.26 22.31
N LEU A 486 -0.93 13.99 21.04
CA LEU A 486 -0.03 14.32 19.92
C LEU A 486 -0.14 15.80 19.52
N PHE A 487 -1.35 16.39 19.63
CA PHE A 487 -1.64 17.77 19.27
C PHE A 487 -2.32 18.50 20.43
N PRO A 488 -1.59 18.94 21.46
CA PRO A 488 -2.16 19.65 22.60
C PRO A 488 -2.95 20.91 22.22
N SER A 489 -2.59 21.53 21.09
CA SER A 489 -3.31 22.67 20.50
C SER A 489 -4.73 22.36 20.06
N SER A 490 -5.08 21.09 19.88
CA SER A 490 -6.44 20.65 19.57
C SER A 490 -7.38 20.65 20.77
N GLN A 491 -6.89 21.06 21.95
CA GLN A 491 -7.73 21.18 23.13
C GLN A 491 -8.89 22.18 22.89
N GLY A 492 -10.11 21.72 23.15
CA GLY A 492 -11.32 22.50 22.91
C GLY A 492 -11.97 22.28 21.54
N LEU A 493 -11.32 21.54 20.65
CA LEU A 493 -11.96 21.07 19.41
C LEU A 493 -12.91 19.89 19.71
N GLU A 494 -14.02 19.86 18.98
CA GLU A 494 -15.03 18.82 19.09
C GLU A 494 -15.06 17.93 17.85
N VAL A 495 -15.28 16.63 18.06
CA VAL A 495 -15.52 15.67 16.97
C VAL A 495 -16.97 15.78 16.54
N THR A 496 -17.20 16.28 15.33
CA THR A 496 -18.54 16.51 14.75
C THR A 496 -19.09 15.29 14.02
N TRP A 497 -18.21 14.43 13.53
CA TRP A 497 -18.56 13.16 12.88
C TRP A 497 -17.43 12.16 13.03
N SER A 498 -17.77 10.89 13.06
CA SER A 498 -16.78 9.81 13.15
C SER A 498 -17.26 8.54 12.45
N SER A 499 -16.31 7.72 12.03
CA SER A 499 -16.55 6.36 11.57
C SER A 499 -15.49 5.40 12.10
N VAL A 500 -15.87 4.13 12.25
CA VAL A 500 -14.97 3.05 12.65
C VAL A 500 -15.17 1.87 11.71
N VAL A 501 -14.12 1.47 11.02
CA VAL A 501 -14.10 0.30 10.16
C VAL A 501 -13.20 -0.76 10.78
N LYS A 502 -13.75 -1.95 11.03
CA LYS A 502 -13.03 -3.10 11.59
C LYS A 502 -12.87 -4.18 10.53
N ILE A 503 -11.64 -4.56 10.24
CA ILE A 503 -11.33 -5.68 9.34
C ILE A 503 -10.58 -6.73 10.16
N ALA A 504 -11.26 -7.84 10.47
CA ALA A 504 -10.73 -8.87 11.35
C ALA A 504 -9.48 -9.59 10.78
N GLN A 505 -9.38 -9.67 9.47
CA GLN A 505 -8.24 -10.25 8.77
C GLN A 505 -7.96 -9.40 7.53
N SER A 506 -7.11 -8.40 7.65
CA SER A 506 -6.77 -7.47 6.57
C SER A 506 -5.59 -8.00 5.74
N LEU A 507 -4.37 -7.70 6.14
CA LEU A 507 -3.16 -8.26 5.52
C LEU A 507 -2.94 -9.70 6.03
N TYR A 508 -2.25 -10.56 5.27
CA TYR A 508 -1.74 -11.78 5.88
C TYR A 508 -0.52 -11.42 6.76
N ARG A 509 -0.35 -12.15 7.86
CA ARG A 509 0.73 -11.90 8.80
C ARG A 509 2.07 -12.32 8.20
N GLU A 510 2.85 -11.37 7.74
CA GLU A 510 4.19 -11.59 7.18
C GLU A 510 5.24 -11.83 8.28
N GLY A 511 4.94 -12.80 9.17
CA GLY A 511 5.84 -13.20 10.24
C GLY A 511 7.00 -14.06 9.73
N PRO A 512 8.02 -14.28 10.58
CA PRO A 512 9.16 -15.13 10.26
C PRO A 512 8.74 -16.53 9.79
N GLY A 513 9.33 -17.00 8.67
CA GLY A 513 9.10 -18.33 8.11
C GLY A 513 7.75 -18.51 7.38
N LYS A 514 7.02 -17.43 7.06
CA LYS A 514 5.71 -17.52 6.39
C LYS A 514 5.76 -17.39 4.86
N ASP A 515 6.83 -16.86 4.28
CA ASP A 515 6.98 -16.71 2.82
C ASP A 515 6.87 -18.05 2.04
N PRO A 516 7.40 -19.20 2.51
CA PRO A 516 7.28 -20.47 1.81
C PRO A 516 5.85 -21.04 1.69
N PHE A 517 4.91 -20.55 2.50
CA PHE A 517 3.51 -20.99 2.47
C PHE A 517 2.66 -20.20 1.46
N ARG A 518 3.20 -19.15 0.86
CA ARG A 518 2.51 -18.37 -0.16
C ARG A 518 2.32 -19.23 -1.43
N PRO A 519 1.07 -19.44 -1.89
CA PRO A 519 0.81 -20.25 -3.08
C PRO A 519 1.22 -19.49 -4.35
N ASP A 520 1.64 -20.22 -5.38
CA ASP A 520 1.77 -19.68 -6.74
C ASP A 520 0.39 -19.29 -7.30
N GLN A 521 0.34 -18.41 -8.29
CA GLN A 521 -0.91 -18.04 -8.96
C GLN A 521 -1.43 -19.18 -9.86
N ARG A 522 -0.54 -20.01 -10.39
CA ARG A 522 -0.89 -21.26 -11.06
C ARG A 522 -1.09 -22.36 -10.03
N THR A 523 -2.26 -23.00 -10.06
CA THR A 523 -2.59 -24.07 -9.11
C THR A 523 -2.44 -25.46 -9.75
N PRO A 524 -2.45 -26.55 -8.97
CA PRO A 524 -2.53 -27.91 -9.50
C PRO A 524 -3.83 -28.20 -10.27
N VAL A 525 -4.87 -27.37 -10.12
CA VAL A 525 -6.14 -27.50 -10.84
C VAL A 525 -6.05 -26.73 -12.16
N LYS A 526 -6.16 -27.41 -13.29
CA LYS A 526 -5.81 -26.89 -14.63
C LYS A 526 -6.41 -25.54 -14.99
N ASN A 527 -7.66 -25.31 -14.67
CA ASN A 527 -8.40 -24.10 -15.02
C ASN A 527 -8.74 -23.21 -13.82
N PHE A 528 -8.04 -23.39 -12.68
CA PHE A 528 -8.23 -22.61 -11.48
C PHE A 528 -6.94 -21.90 -11.10
N PHE A 529 -7.01 -20.58 -10.97
CA PHE A 529 -5.87 -19.71 -10.69
C PHE A 529 -6.13 -18.86 -9.45
N LEU A 530 -5.06 -18.40 -8.80
CA LEU A 530 -5.11 -17.50 -7.65
C LEU A 530 -4.57 -16.13 -8.02
N ALA A 531 -5.15 -15.09 -7.46
CA ALA A 531 -4.59 -13.76 -7.44
C ALA A 531 -4.81 -13.14 -6.04
N GLY A 532 -3.91 -12.30 -5.61
CA GLY A 532 -3.96 -11.66 -4.29
C GLY A 532 -2.57 -11.38 -3.79
N SER A 533 -2.42 -10.35 -2.98
CA SER A 533 -1.14 -9.93 -2.41
C SER A 533 -0.46 -11.04 -1.58
N TYR A 534 -1.23 -11.97 -1.02
CA TYR A 534 -0.74 -13.13 -0.29
C TYR A 534 -0.13 -14.23 -1.18
N THR A 535 -0.36 -14.21 -2.51
CA THR A 535 0.22 -15.21 -3.42
C THR A 535 1.72 -14.96 -3.61
N LYS A 536 2.45 -15.96 -4.08
CA LYS A 536 3.91 -15.92 -4.21
C LYS A 536 4.33 -14.88 -5.25
N GLN A 537 4.99 -13.86 -4.79
CA GLN A 537 5.61 -12.81 -5.59
C GLN A 537 6.75 -12.18 -4.76
N ASP A 538 7.62 -11.38 -5.39
CA ASP A 538 8.81 -10.86 -4.71
C ASP A 538 8.55 -9.59 -3.90
N TYR A 539 7.28 -9.16 -3.78
CA TYR A 539 6.86 -8.00 -2.98
C TYR A 539 6.15 -8.42 -1.68
N ILE A 540 5.88 -7.45 -0.81
CA ILE A 540 5.11 -7.64 0.42
C ILE A 540 3.60 -7.63 0.16
N ASP A 541 2.78 -8.01 1.15
CA ASP A 541 1.32 -7.87 1.11
C ASP A 541 0.95 -6.37 1.09
N SER A 542 0.52 -5.89 -0.07
CA SER A 542 0.25 -4.47 -0.33
C SER A 542 -0.59 -4.28 -1.59
N MET A 543 -0.94 -3.04 -1.90
CA MET A 543 -1.57 -2.67 -3.17
C MET A 543 -0.71 -3.06 -4.37
N GLU A 544 0.62 -2.85 -4.26
CA GLU A 544 1.58 -3.23 -5.30
C GLU A 544 1.62 -4.75 -5.49
N GLY A 545 1.73 -5.52 -4.39
CA GLY A 545 1.71 -6.97 -4.42
C GLY A 545 0.41 -7.54 -4.99
N ALA A 546 -0.73 -6.92 -4.68
CA ALA A 546 -2.02 -7.30 -5.26
C ALA A 546 -2.05 -7.09 -6.78
N THR A 547 -1.57 -5.93 -7.25
CA THR A 547 -1.52 -5.60 -8.67
C THR A 547 -0.55 -6.50 -9.44
N LEU A 548 0.64 -6.75 -8.88
CA LEU A 548 1.63 -7.67 -9.44
C LEU A 548 1.06 -9.09 -9.56
N SER A 549 0.39 -9.58 -8.51
CA SER A 549 -0.22 -10.91 -8.54
C SER A 549 -1.29 -11.06 -9.64
N GLY A 550 -2.05 -10.00 -9.89
CA GLY A 550 -3.03 -9.97 -10.98
C GLY A 550 -2.39 -10.07 -12.38
N ARG A 551 -1.26 -9.39 -12.59
CA ARG A 551 -0.45 -9.52 -13.83
C ARG A 551 0.08 -10.94 -13.99
N GLN A 552 0.58 -11.56 -12.92
CA GLN A 552 1.11 -12.94 -12.95
C GLN A 552 -0.01 -13.96 -13.22
N ALA A 553 -1.16 -13.82 -12.57
CA ALA A 553 -2.32 -14.69 -12.80
C ALA A 553 -2.81 -14.61 -14.25
N SER A 554 -2.92 -13.41 -14.83
CA SER A 554 -3.31 -13.24 -16.23
C SER A 554 -2.32 -13.87 -17.20
N ALA A 555 -1.02 -13.76 -16.93
CA ALA A 555 0.02 -14.39 -17.74
C ALA A 555 -0.10 -15.93 -17.73
N TYR A 556 -0.41 -16.52 -16.58
CA TYR A 556 -0.64 -17.97 -16.48
C TYR A 556 -1.92 -18.41 -17.23
N VAL A 557 -3.01 -17.63 -17.15
CA VAL A 557 -4.24 -17.90 -17.91
C VAL A 557 -3.96 -17.87 -19.41
N CYS A 558 -3.28 -16.84 -19.91
CA CYS A 558 -2.90 -16.73 -21.31
C CYS A 558 -1.96 -17.88 -21.75
N GLY A 559 -0.96 -18.22 -20.92
CA GLY A 559 -0.04 -19.32 -21.21
C GLY A 559 -0.69 -20.71 -21.29
N ALA A 560 -1.84 -20.89 -20.62
CA ALA A 560 -2.60 -22.13 -20.64
C ALA A 560 -3.76 -22.14 -21.69
N GLY A 561 -3.88 -21.14 -22.54
CA GLY A 561 -5.06 -20.91 -23.38
C GLY A 561 -5.49 -22.10 -24.24
N GLU A 562 -4.56 -22.76 -24.93
CA GLU A 562 -4.86 -23.94 -25.75
C GLU A 562 -5.36 -25.13 -24.91
N GLU A 563 -4.73 -25.37 -23.75
CA GLU A 563 -5.10 -26.44 -22.81
C GLU A 563 -6.52 -26.18 -22.26
N LEU A 564 -6.84 -24.92 -21.94
CA LEU A 564 -8.14 -24.51 -21.40
C LEU A 564 -9.27 -24.71 -22.41
N VAL A 565 -9.04 -24.41 -23.69
CA VAL A 565 -10.04 -24.66 -24.76
C VAL A 565 -10.21 -26.14 -25.03
N ALA A 566 -9.11 -26.92 -25.01
CA ALA A 566 -9.20 -28.37 -25.15
C ALA A 566 -10.01 -28.99 -23.99
N LEU A 567 -9.74 -28.56 -22.74
CA LEU A 567 -10.49 -28.98 -21.57
C LEU A 567 -12.00 -28.64 -21.71
N ARG A 568 -12.35 -27.38 -22.09
CA ARG A 568 -13.74 -26.97 -22.32
C ARG A 568 -14.46 -27.87 -23.33
N LYS A 569 -13.81 -28.21 -24.43
CA LYS A 569 -14.40 -29.12 -25.45
C LYS A 569 -14.67 -30.50 -24.87
N THR A 570 -13.76 -31.02 -24.06
CA THR A 570 -13.95 -32.31 -23.39
C THR A 570 -15.14 -32.27 -22.42
N LEU A 571 -15.23 -31.22 -21.60
CA LEU A 571 -16.31 -31.02 -20.62
C LEU A 571 -17.68 -30.90 -21.33
N ALA A 572 -17.75 -30.08 -22.36
CA ALA A 572 -18.99 -29.93 -23.13
C ALA A 572 -19.48 -31.24 -23.79
N ALA A 573 -18.54 -32.11 -24.18
CA ALA A 573 -18.87 -33.44 -24.70
C ALA A 573 -19.44 -34.36 -23.61
N VAL A 574 -18.97 -34.25 -22.37
CA VAL A 574 -19.49 -35.02 -21.21
C VAL A 574 -20.83 -34.47 -20.75
N GLU A 575 -21.00 -33.15 -20.66
CA GLU A 575 -22.26 -32.50 -20.24
C GLU A 575 -23.40 -32.78 -21.20
N SER A 576 -23.13 -32.92 -22.49
CA SER A 576 -24.14 -33.29 -23.50
C SER A 576 -24.66 -34.73 -23.33
N GLN A 577 -23.91 -35.58 -22.62
CA GLN A 577 -24.29 -36.94 -22.28
C GLN A 577 -25.01 -37.08 -20.93
N ASP A 578 -24.78 -36.13 -19.98
CA ASP A 578 -25.25 -36.15 -18.58
C ASP A 578 -26.13 -34.93 -18.22
N GLY A 579 -27.18 -34.63 -18.97
CA GLY A 579 -28.04 -33.43 -18.89
C GLY A 579 -28.72 -33.13 -17.52
N THR A 580 -28.35 -33.81 -16.43
CA THR A 580 -29.01 -33.76 -15.11
C THR A 580 -28.20 -33.14 -14.00
N LYS A 581 -26.87 -32.99 -14.13
CA LYS A 581 -26.01 -32.58 -13.00
C LYS A 581 -26.17 -31.12 -12.53
N SER A 582 -26.37 -30.17 -13.44
CA SER A 582 -26.47 -28.75 -13.07
C SER A 582 -27.73 -28.42 -12.27
N GLN A 583 -28.83 -29.13 -12.48
CA GLN A 583 -30.07 -28.90 -11.76
C GLN A 583 -29.97 -29.39 -10.30
N ASN A 584 -29.34 -30.54 -10.07
CA ASN A 584 -29.16 -31.10 -8.71
C ASN A 584 -28.36 -30.22 -7.79
N VAL A 585 -27.31 -29.51 -8.30
CA VAL A 585 -26.51 -28.57 -7.49
C VAL A 585 -27.31 -27.33 -7.09
N ILE A 586 -28.19 -26.84 -7.96
CA ILE A 586 -29.06 -25.71 -7.64
C ILE A 586 -30.08 -26.11 -6.56
N ASP A 587 -30.58 -27.34 -6.63
CA ASP A 587 -31.54 -27.88 -5.67
C ASP A 587 -30.90 -28.17 -4.30
N GLU A 588 -29.66 -28.68 -4.25
CA GLU A 588 -28.87 -28.83 -3.00
C GLU A 588 -28.54 -27.51 -2.31
N LEU A 589 -28.25 -26.44 -3.10
CA LEU A 589 -28.07 -25.09 -2.56
C LEU A 589 -29.36 -24.48 -1.99
N SER A 590 -30.53 -25.06 -2.28
CA SER A 590 -31.80 -24.61 -1.68
C SER A 590 -32.04 -25.19 -0.29
N LEU A 591 -31.22 -26.17 0.14
CA LEU A 591 -31.34 -26.85 1.43
C LEU A 591 -30.33 -26.34 2.49
N VAL A 592 -29.43 -25.41 2.14
CA VAL A 592 -28.46 -24.75 3.01
C VAL A 592 -28.74 -23.24 3.04
#